data_3836df86ede8a6058131ac00a0f2621a
#
_entry.id   3836df86ede8a6058131ac00a0f2621a
#
_cell.length_a   1.000
_cell.length_b   1.000
_cell.length_c   1.000
_cell.angle_alpha   90.00
_cell.angle_beta   90.00
_cell.angle_gamma   90.00
#
_symmetry.space_group_name_H-M   'P 1'
#
loop_
_entity.id
_entity.type
_entity.pdbx_description
1 polymer ?
#
loop_
_entity_poly.entity_id
_entity_poly.type
_entity_poly.pdbx_seq_one_letter_code
_entity_poly.pdbx_strand_id
1 'polypeptide(L)'
;IQNQTNVDKNISLENNLTPKSSFLLEKHLEDYIIKNWSNIELNKNYDIHKENNKLCTQYSTGSGPLDILAISKDQKEFLVIELKKGRASDIVMGQIQRYMGHIKNNLAGDKDVKGLIIALEDDKNLRDALSVAPNIRFMKYEVSFKLVE
;
A
#
# COMPACT_ATOMS: atom_id res chain seq x y z
N ILE A 1 -12.49 45.11 -31.91
CA ILE A 1 -13.09 43.76 -31.85
C ILE A 1 -12.12 42.91 -31.02
N GLN A 2 -12.45 42.74 -29.76
CA GLN A 2 -11.66 41.92 -28.83
C GLN A 2 -12.18 40.49 -28.87
N ASN A 3 -11.31 39.54 -29.20
CA ASN A 3 -11.54 38.13 -28.96
C ASN A 3 -10.92 37.78 -27.62
N GLN A 4 -11.77 37.57 -26.64
CA GLN A 4 -11.38 36.92 -25.39
C GLN A 4 -11.40 35.40 -25.62
N THR A 5 -10.23 34.80 -25.63
CA THR A 5 -10.08 33.35 -25.49
C THR A 5 -10.19 32.97 -24.04
N ASN A 6 -11.27 32.31 -23.69
CA ASN A 6 -11.40 31.58 -22.42
C ASN A 6 -10.34 30.50 -22.36
N VAL A 7 -9.36 30.71 -21.49
CA VAL A 7 -8.43 29.64 -21.09
C VAL A 7 -9.11 28.89 -19.97
N ASP A 8 -9.57 27.71 -20.26
CA ASP A 8 -10.04 26.75 -19.27
C ASP A 8 -8.92 26.48 -18.24
N LYS A 9 -9.11 27.01 -17.05
CA LYS A 9 -8.30 26.67 -15.89
C LYS A 9 -8.78 25.32 -15.35
N ASN A 10 -8.38 24.25 -15.98
CA ASN A 10 -8.31 22.96 -15.30
C ASN A 10 -7.14 23.02 -14.32
N ILE A 11 -7.42 23.58 -13.15
CA ILE A 11 -6.51 23.47 -12.01
C ILE A 11 -6.66 22.02 -11.53
N SER A 12 -5.68 21.20 -11.90
CA SER A 12 -5.52 19.91 -11.29
C SER A 12 -5.29 20.09 -9.78
N LEU A 13 -6.24 19.71 -8.97
CA LEU A 13 -6.19 19.75 -7.51
C LEU A 13 -5.11 18.82 -6.92
N GLU A 14 -4.31 18.16 -7.76
CA GLU A 14 -3.30 17.18 -7.35
C GLU A 14 -2.00 17.78 -6.79
N ASN A 15 -1.75 19.08 -6.94
CA ASN A 15 -0.43 19.64 -6.65
C ASN A 15 -0.30 20.42 -5.34
N ASN A 16 -1.31 20.44 -4.46
CA ASN A 16 -1.27 21.23 -3.23
C ASN A 16 -1.44 20.42 -1.94
N LEU A 17 -1.29 19.11 -1.98
CA LEU A 17 -1.24 18.33 -0.73
C LEU A 17 0.16 18.48 -0.11
N THR A 18 0.20 19.09 1.07
CA THR A 18 1.43 19.12 1.85
C THR A 18 1.86 17.70 2.22
N PRO A 19 3.15 17.41 2.44
CA PRO A 19 3.60 16.08 2.89
C PRO A 19 2.83 15.55 4.10
N LYS A 20 2.41 16.43 5.00
CA LYS A 20 1.62 16.09 6.18
C LYS A 20 0.20 15.62 5.84
N SER A 21 -0.50 16.27 4.90
CA SER A 21 -1.84 15.85 4.49
C SER A 21 -1.81 14.54 3.70
N SER A 22 -0.76 14.32 2.90
CA SER A 22 -0.51 13.06 2.24
C SER A 22 -0.35 11.91 3.25
N PHE A 23 0.49 12.10 4.26
CA PHE A 23 0.72 11.15 5.33
C PHE A 23 -0.58 10.80 6.09
N LEU A 24 -1.38 11.81 6.46
CA LEU A 24 -2.65 11.59 7.18
C LEU A 24 -3.63 10.73 6.39
N LEU A 25 -3.69 10.89 5.08
CA LEU A 25 -4.59 10.10 4.22
C LEU A 25 -4.12 8.66 4.04
N GLU A 26 -2.82 8.39 3.94
CA GLU A 26 -2.27 7.03 3.93
C GLU A 26 -2.53 6.34 5.27
N LYS A 27 -2.38 7.06 6.39
CA LYS A 27 -2.72 6.53 7.71
C LYS A 27 -4.21 6.20 7.84
N HIS A 28 -5.11 6.99 7.27
CA HIS A 28 -6.55 6.66 7.26
C HIS A 28 -6.84 5.38 6.48
N LEU A 29 -6.17 5.16 5.35
CA LEU A 29 -6.27 3.91 4.59
C LEU A 29 -5.77 2.72 5.41
N GLU A 30 -4.64 2.86 6.08
CA GLU A 30 -4.09 1.85 6.97
C GLU A 30 -5.07 1.51 8.10
N ASP A 31 -5.56 2.52 8.81
CA ASP A 31 -6.51 2.35 9.91
C ASP A 31 -7.80 1.65 9.45
N TYR A 32 -8.31 2.01 8.27
CA TYR A 32 -9.48 1.36 7.68
C TYR A 32 -9.24 -0.12 7.39
N ILE A 33 -8.12 -0.44 6.76
CA ILE A 33 -7.76 -1.83 6.43
C ILE A 33 -7.62 -2.66 7.70
N ILE A 34 -6.92 -2.15 8.72
CA ILE A 34 -6.73 -2.85 9.98
C ILE A 34 -8.06 -3.11 10.69
N LYS A 35 -8.91 -2.08 10.82
CA LYS A 35 -10.23 -2.19 11.48
C LYS A 35 -11.18 -3.13 10.75
N ASN A 36 -11.08 -3.24 9.44
CA ASN A 36 -11.97 -4.05 8.61
C ASN A 36 -11.31 -5.33 8.11
N TRP A 37 -10.19 -5.73 8.67
CA TRP A 37 -9.42 -6.89 8.20
C TRP A 37 -10.27 -8.14 8.03
N SER A 38 -11.17 -8.42 8.98
CA SER A 38 -12.07 -9.57 8.92
C SER A 38 -13.02 -9.58 7.72
N ASN A 39 -13.26 -8.43 7.09
CA ASN A 39 -14.20 -8.26 5.99
C ASN A 39 -13.52 -8.08 4.62
N ILE A 40 -12.20 -7.99 4.58
CA ILE A 40 -11.47 -7.83 3.31
C ILE A 40 -10.98 -9.17 2.77
N GLU A 41 -10.77 -9.23 1.46
CA GLU A 41 -10.37 -10.43 0.74
C GLU A 41 -9.10 -11.09 1.31
N LEU A 42 -8.15 -10.27 1.76
CA LEU A 42 -6.88 -10.78 2.31
C LEU A 42 -7.07 -11.68 3.53
N ASN A 43 -8.11 -11.44 4.33
CA ASN A 43 -8.38 -12.23 5.52
C ASN A 43 -8.67 -13.73 5.23
N LYS A 44 -9.01 -14.07 4.00
CA LYS A 44 -9.21 -15.48 3.63
C LYS A 44 -7.94 -16.29 3.77
N ASN A 45 -6.80 -15.70 3.50
CA ASN A 45 -5.51 -16.39 3.44
C ASN A 45 -4.48 -15.88 4.44
N TYR A 46 -4.67 -14.69 4.99
CA TYR A 46 -3.69 -14.03 5.85
C TYR A 46 -4.33 -13.46 7.10
N ASP A 47 -3.56 -13.44 8.18
CA ASP A 47 -3.82 -12.66 9.37
C ASP A 47 -2.76 -11.55 9.48
N ILE A 48 -3.10 -10.43 10.12
CA ILE A 48 -2.07 -9.46 10.49
C ILE A 48 -1.15 -10.13 11.51
N HIS A 49 0.15 -10.14 11.24
CA HIS A 49 1.12 -10.73 12.15
C HIS A 49 1.16 -10.00 13.49
N LYS A 50 1.38 -10.73 14.56
CA LYS A 50 1.50 -10.19 15.92
C LYS A 50 2.85 -10.57 16.52
N GLU A 51 3.44 -9.62 17.20
CA GLU A 51 4.58 -9.85 18.09
C GLU A 51 4.22 -9.33 19.48
N ASN A 52 4.37 -10.18 20.50
CA ASN A 52 4.01 -9.84 21.89
C ASN A 52 2.56 -9.32 22.01
N ASN A 53 1.60 -9.96 21.32
CA ASN A 53 0.19 -9.59 21.26
C ASN A 53 -0.08 -8.21 20.61
N LYS A 54 0.89 -7.62 19.94
CA LYS A 54 0.77 -6.34 19.24
C LYS A 54 0.78 -6.58 17.73
N LEU A 55 -0.16 -5.95 17.02
CA LEU A 55 -0.20 -5.99 15.56
C LEU A 55 1.07 -5.36 14.96
N CYS A 56 1.66 -6.04 13.98
CA CYS A 56 2.81 -5.54 13.24
C CYS A 56 2.36 -4.57 12.14
N THR A 57 1.99 -3.38 12.56
CA THR A 57 1.71 -2.22 11.72
C THR A 57 2.76 -1.16 11.98
N GLN A 58 3.17 -0.40 10.95
CA GLN A 58 4.32 0.49 11.03
C GLN A 58 5.55 -0.23 11.62
N TYR A 59 5.78 -1.44 11.09
CA TYR A 59 6.83 -2.33 11.60
C TYR A 59 8.21 -1.83 11.22
N SER A 60 9.06 -1.64 12.22
CA SER A 60 10.39 -1.04 12.03
C SER A 60 11.33 -1.96 11.24
N THR A 61 11.94 -1.40 10.21
CA THR A 61 13.02 -2.03 9.43
C THR A 61 14.24 -1.11 9.41
N GLY A 62 15.36 -1.58 8.92
CA GLY A 62 16.55 -0.73 8.74
C GLY A 62 16.36 0.39 7.69
N SER A 63 15.31 0.32 6.88
CA SER A 63 15.01 1.26 5.78
C SER A 63 13.73 2.07 6.00
N GLY A 64 13.22 2.09 7.22
CA GLY A 64 11.97 2.74 7.60
C GLY A 64 10.90 1.73 8.00
N PRO A 65 9.72 2.21 8.45
CA PRO A 65 8.62 1.34 8.83
C PRO A 65 7.86 0.83 7.59
N LEU A 66 7.60 -0.47 7.53
CA LEU A 66 6.62 -1.03 6.61
C LEU A 66 5.20 -0.86 7.18
N ASP A 67 4.21 -0.72 6.30
CA ASP A 67 2.86 -0.37 6.76
C ASP A 67 2.19 -1.52 7.52
N ILE A 68 2.06 -2.69 6.90
CA ILE A 68 1.43 -3.85 7.53
C ILE A 68 2.23 -5.11 7.19
N LEU A 69 2.54 -5.89 8.21
CA LEU A 69 3.09 -7.23 8.05
C LEU A 69 2.00 -8.26 8.34
N ALA A 70 1.71 -9.08 7.34
CA ALA A 70 0.75 -10.18 7.48
C ALA A 70 1.47 -11.53 7.37
N ILE A 71 0.82 -12.56 7.87
CA ILE A 71 1.30 -13.93 7.80
C ILE A 71 0.19 -14.84 7.28
N SER A 72 0.52 -15.78 6.42
CA SER A 72 -0.45 -16.74 5.91
C SER A 72 -1.04 -17.60 7.04
N LYS A 73 -2.30 -18.03 6.90
CA LYS A 73 -2.99 -18.83 7.92
C LYS A 73 -2.29 -20.17 8.17
N ASP A 74 -1.59 -20.72 7.18
CA ASP A 74 -0.76 -21.91 7.32
C ASP A 74 0.63 -21.63 7.92
N GLN A 75 0.95 -20.40 8.25
CA GLN A 75 2.21 -19.96 8.85
C GLN A 75 3.45 -20.15 7.98
N LYS A 76 3.31 -20.30 6.65
CA LYS A 76 4.41 -20.60 5.73
C LYS A 76 4.94 -19.38 4.97
N GLU A 77 4.23 -18.26 5.04
CA GLU A 77 4.53 -17.10 4.20
C GLU A 77 4.25 -15.80 4.93
N PHE A 78 5.19 -14.86 4.89
CA PHE A 78 4.95 -13.46 5.25
C PHE A 78 4.50 -12.66 4.03
N LEU A 79 3.60 -11.71 4.25
CA LEU A 79 3.16 -10.74 3.27
C LEU A 79 3.47 -9.35 3.77
N VAL A 80 4.36 -8.66 3.07
CA VAL A 80 4.68 -7.25 3.30
C VAL A 80 3.70 -6.40 2.50
N ILE A 81 2.93 -5.57 3.18
CA ILE A 81 1.92 -4.71 2.56
C ILE A 81 2.37 -3.25 2.63
N GLU A 82 2.42 -2.61 1.48
CA GLU A 82 2.72 -1.19 1.34
C GLU A 82 1.52 -0.46 0.78
N LEU A 83 1.13 0.63 1.41
CA LEU A 83 -0.06 1.42 1.08
C LEU A 83 0.34 2.75 0.42
N LYS A 84 -0.37 3.11 -0.64
CA LYS A 84 -0.28 4.44 -1.27
C LYS A 84 -1.68 4.99 -1.44
N LYS A 85 -1.90 6.22 -1.00
CA LYS A 85 -3.24 6.84 -1.06
C LYS A 85 -3.70 7.15 -2.48
N GLY A 86 -2.77 7.46 -3.39
CA GLY A 86 -3.05 7.86 -4.77
C GLY A 86 -2.49 6.87 -5.78
N ARG A 87 -1.89 7.40 -6.83
CA ARG A 87 -1.20 6.60 -7.84
C ARG A 87 0.14 6.10 -7.31
N ALA A 88 0.36 4.79 -7.43
CA ALA A 88 1.67 4.21 -7.16
C ALA A 88 2.54 4.24 -8.42
N SER A 89 3.79 4.66 -8.26
CA SER A 89 4.83 4.62 -9.29
C SER A 89 5.82 3.46 -9.02
N ASP A 90 6.74 3.24 -9.95
CA ASP A 90 7.78 2.23 -9.82
C ASP A 90 8.73 2.44 -8.63
N ILE A 91 8.77 3.65 -8.05
CA ILE A 91 9.54 3.94 -6.83
C ILE A 91 9.13 3.03 -5.67
N VAL A 92 7.85 2.67 -5.57
CA VAL A 92 7.35 1.77 -4.53
C VAL A 92 7.96 0.36 -4.62
N MET A 93 8.41 -0.07 -5.80
CA MET A 93 9.04 -1.37 -5.99
C MET A 93 10.34 -1.50 -5.18
N GLY A 94 11.21 -0.50 -5.26
CA GLY A 94 12.43 -0.47 -4.46
C GLY A 94 12.15 -0.44 -2.96
N GLN A 95 11.12 0.30 -2.55
CA GLN A 95 10.71 0.40 -1.16
C GLN A 95 10.22 -0.96 -0.61
N ILE A 96 9.26 -1.59 -1.30
CA ILE A 96 8.72 -2.88 -0.85
C ILE A 96 9.77 -3.99 -0.88
N GLN A 97 10.66 -4.00 -1.88
CA GLN A 97 11.73 -4.97 -1.96
C GLN A 97 12.72 -4.85 -0.80
N ARG A 98 13.04 -3.63 -0.35
CA ARG A 98 13.87 -3.44 0.85
C ARG A 98 13.18 -3.98 2.11
N TYR A 99 11.89 -3.75 2.27
CA TYR A 99 11.14 -4.29 3.40
C TYR A 99 11.05 -5.82 3.35
N MET A 100 10.76 -6.38 2.18
CA MET A 100 10.76 -7.84 1.99
C MET A 100 12.11 -8.45 2.33
N GLY A 101 13.20 -7.83 1.89
CA GLY A 101 14.56 -8.25 2.19
C GLY A 101 14.86 -8.23 3.70
N HIS A 102 14.42 -7.19 4.40
CA HIS A 102 14.55 -7.12 5.85
C HIS A 102 13.81 -8.27 6.54
N ILE A 103 12.56 -8.52 6.17
CA ILE A 103 11.77 -9.62 6.73
C ILE A 103 12.42 -10.98 6.41
N LYS A 104 12.87 -11.17 5.18
CA LYS A 104 13.54 -12.42 4.77
C LYS A 104 14.80 -12.70 5.61
N ASN A 105 15.60 -11.70 5.84
CA ASN A 105 16.90 -11.86 6.49
C ASN A 105 16.83 -11.86 8.03
N ASN A 106 15.77 -11.31 8.62
CA ASN A 106 15.71 -11.11 10.08
C ASN A 106 14.54 -11.82 10.78
N LEU A 107 13.47 -12.18 10.07
CA LEU A 107 12.26 -12.71 10.69
C LEU A 107 11.75 -14.01 10.07
N ALA A 108 11.88 -14.18 8.76
CA ALA A 108 11.14 -15.22 8.03
C ALA A 108 11.64 -16.64 8.32
N GLY A 109 12.95 -16.82 8.60
CA GLY A 109 13.51 -18.16 8.66
C GLY A 109 13.29 -18.90 7.34
N ASP A 110 12.64 -20.06 7.38
CA ASP A 110 12.32 -20.86 6.20
C ASP A 110 11.04 -20.42 5.47
N LYS A 111 10.33 -19.43 6.00
CA LYS A 111 9.09 -18.94 5.39
C LYS A 111 9.38 -18.13 4.12
N ASP A 112 8.46 -18.22 3.18
CA ASP A 112 8.48 -17.32 2.02
C ASP A 112 8.12 -15.90 2.41
N VAL A 113 8.57 -14.94 1.59
CA VAL A 113 8.23 -13.53 1.75
C VAL A 113 7.69 -13.01 0.43
N LYS A 114 6.47 -12.50 0.46
CA LYS A 114 5.81 -11.86 -0.67
C LYS A 114 5.48 -10.41 -0.35
N GLY A 115 5.23 -9.64 -1.39
CA GLY A 115 4.85 -8.24 -1.30
C GLY A 115 3.47 -7.99 -1.90
N LEU A 116 2.78 -6.99 -1.36
CA LEU A 116 1.53 -6.47 -1.87
C LEU A 116 1.54 -4.95 -1.80
N ILE A 117 1.34 -4.32 -2.94
CA ILE A 117 1.15 -2.88 -3.05
C ILE A 117 -0.35 -2.62 -3.18
N ILE A 118 -0.90 -1.78 -2.32
CA ILE A 118 -2.30 -1.34 -2.40
C ILE A 118 -2.31 0.16 -2.68
N ALA A 119 -2.92 0.58 -3.78
CA ALA A 119 -3.02 1.97 -4.17
C ALA A 119 -4.33 2.24 -4.91
N LEU A 120 -4.65 3.52 -5.11
CA LEU A 120 -5.82 3.92 -5.89
C LEU A 120 -5.65 3.59 -7.38
N GLU A 121 -4.44 3.85 -7.90
CA GLU A 121 -4.07 3.62 -9.30
C GLU A 121 -2.61 3.20 -9.43
N ASP A 122 -2.29 2.57 -10.55
CA ASP A 122 -0.94 2.27 -10.99
C ASP A 122 -0.53 3.17 -12.18
N ASP A 123 0.73 3.08 -12.57
CA ASP A 123 1.21 3.63 -13.84
C ASP A 123 1.89 2.55 -14.70
N LYS A 124 2.27 2.93 -15.93
CA LYS A 124 2.91 1.99 -16.86
C LYS A 124 4.24 1.45 -16.32
N ASN A 125 5.06 2.30 -15.72
CA ASN A 125 6.36 1.89 -15.19
C ASN A 125 6.21 0.89 -14.06
N LEU A 126 5.23 1.08 -13.18
CA LEU A 126 4.92 0.11 -12.13
C LEU A 126 4.45 -1.21 -12.72
N ARG A 127 3.56 -1.21 -13.71
CA ARG A 127 3.10 -2.45 -14.37
C ARG A 127 4.25 -3.21 -15.02
N ASP A 128 5.15 -2.50 -15.70
CA ASP A 128 6.32 -3.11 -16.32
C ASP A 128 7.24 -3.75 -15.25
N ALA A 129 7.48 -3.05 -14.15
CA ALA A 129 8.28 -3.57 -13.03
C ALA A 129 7.64 -4.80 -12.37
N LEU A 130 6.31 -4.79 -12.16
CA LEU A 130 5.56 -5.92 -11.59
C LEU A 130 5.61 -7.15 -12.49
N SER A 131 5.66 -6.98 -13.81
CA SER A 131 5.68 -8.09 -14.77
C SER A 131 6.90 -9.02 -14.63
N VAL A 132 7.98 -8.53 -14.05
CA VAL A 132 9.23 -9.28 -13.79
C VAL A 132 9.46 -9.56 -12.30
N ALA A 133 8.50 -9.27 -11.44
CA ALA A 133 8.56 -9.48 -10.00
C ALA A 133 7.36 -10.33 -9.51
N PRO A 134 7.35 -11.65 -9.79
CA PRO A 134 6.18 -12.51 -9.55
C PRO A 134 5.85 -12.67 -8.06
N ASN A 135 6.74 -12.33 -7.17
CA ASN A 135 6.54 -12.34 -5.71
C ASN A 135 5.93 -11.05 -5.15
N ILE A 136 5.63 -10.07 -6.02
CA ILE A 136 4.97 -8.82 -5.64
C ILE A 136 3.69 -8.68 -6.44
N ARG A 137 2.56 -8.47 -5.75
CA ARG A 137 1.26 -8.21 -6.35
C ARG A 137 0.84 -6.76 -6.16
N PHE A 138 -0.11 -6.34 -6.97
CA PHE A 138 -0.74 -5.04 -6.88
C PHE A 138 -2.25 -5.19 -6.76
N MET A 139 -2.86 -4.47 -5.84
CA MET A 139 -4.31 -4.35 -5.72
C MET A 139 -4.72 -2.88 -5.72
N LYS A 140 -5.79 -2.56 -6.43
CA LYS A 140 -6.43 -1.25 -6.35
C LYS A 140 -7.47 -1.26 -5.24
N TYR A 141 -7.56 -0.14 -4.52
CA TYR A 141 -8.73 0.13 -3.70
C TYR A 141 -9.65 1.12 -4.39
N GLU A 142 -10.93 1.04 -4.10
CA GLU A 142 -11.95 1.96 -4.57
C GLU A 142 -12.61 2.65 -3.38
N VAL A 143 -12.94 3.92 -3.55
CA VAL A 143 -13.70 4.69 -2.58
C VAL A 143 -15.07 4.96 -3.16
N SER A 144 -16.13 4.53 -2.46
CA SER A 144 -17.51 4.84 -2.82
C SER A 144 -18.14 5.73 -1.75
N PHE A 145 -18.95 6.68 -2.21
CA PHE A 145 -19.68 7.60 -1.35
C PHE A 145 -21.16 7.54 -1.69
N LYS A 146 -22.01 7.37 -0.69
CA LYS A 146 -23.44 7.30 -0.84
C LYS A 146 -24.13 8.20 0.19
N LEU A 147 -25.00 9.09 -0.28
CA LEU A 147 -25.92 9.82 0.58
C LEU A 147 -27.16 8.95 0.84
N VAL A 148 -27.58 8.90 2.09
CA VAL A 148 -28.80 8.23 2.51
C VAL A 148 -29.64 9.20 3.35
N GLU A 149 -30.98 9.23 3.13
CA GLU A 149 -31.93 10.01 3.93
C GLU A 149 -32.27 9.26 5.23
#